data_fc7d05d0a49de636023fcd13779c2141
#
_entry.id   fc7d05d0a49de636023fcd13779c2141
#
_cell.length_a   1.000
_cell.length_b   1.000
_cell.length_c   1.000
_cell.angle_alpha   90.00
_cell.angle_beta   90.00
_cell.angle_gamma   90.00
#
_symmetry.space_group_name_H-M   'P 1'
#
loop_
_entity.id
_entity.type
_entity.pdbx_description
1 polymer ?
#
loop_
_entity_poly.entity_id
_entity_poly.type
_entity_poly.pdbx_seq_one_letter_code
_entity_poly.pdbx_strand_id
1 'polypeptide(L)'
;MLTLKEIRKSYVTGDTTVEALKGVSLSFRDSEFVSVLGPSGCGKTTLLNIIGGLDRYTSGQLEINGKPTDSFSDREWDAYRNHSVGFVFQSYNLIPHQSVLSNVELALTISGVDRAERRRRAKAVLERVGLGDQLEKKPNQMSGGQMQRVAIARALVNDPDILLADEPTGALDSETSVQVMELLKEVARDRLVIMVTHNPELAERYSTRLVRLLDGRIIDDSDPYEPSADEKRRSDEKRAGSDAKKSARQSGKTSMSFLTALSLSLNNLMTKKARTLLTSFAGSIGIIGIALILSLQTGIQAYISRMQEDTLSSYPITIEAESVDMTSLIASIRGSRPDGDDIEHEDGKIYANNIYTELVNTMLSEIRSNDLVAFKKILDDPDNEFAQYVSSVKYTYDIDLNVYR
;
A
#
# COMPACT_ATOMS: atom_id res chain seq x y z
N MET A 1 33.15 -4.39 17.71
CA MET A 1 33.38 -3.34 18.71
C MET A 1 32.34 -2.22 18.53
N LEU A 2 31.70 -1.78 19.61
CA LEU A 2 30.64 -0.78 19.62
C LEU A 2 31.08 0.39 20.51
N THR A 3 31.00 1.64 20.01
CA THR A 3 31.40 2.82 20.77
C THR A 3 30.39 3.97 20.56
N LEU A 4 29.95 4.56 21.64
CA LEU A 4 29.11 5.76 21.71
C LEU A 4 29.94 6.94 22.21
N LYS A 5 29.86 8.09 21.56
CA LYS A 5 30.56 9.33 21.94
C LYS A 5 29.57 10.45 22.00
N GLU A 6 29.33 11.01 23.19
CA GLU A 6 28.47 12.15 23.46
C GLU A 6 27.07 12.04 22.83
N ILE A 7 26.48 10.83 22.86
CA ILE A 7 25.14 10.58 22.27
C ILE A 7 24.09 11.38 23.02
N ARG A 8 23.36 12.21 22.28
CA ARG A 8 22.20 12.96 22.76
C ARG A 8 20.95 12.57 21.97
N LYS A 9 19.83 12.48 22.65
CA LYS A 9 18.54 12.25 22.03
C LYS A 9 17.47 13.12 22.62
N SER A 10 16.81 13.90 21.78
CA SER A 10 15.67 14.73 22.15
C SER A 10 14.45 14.31 21.34
N TYR A 11 13.29 14.27 22.00
CA TYR A 11 11.97 14.07 21.39
C TYR A 11 11.18 15.37 21.47
N VAL A 12 10.61 15.80 20.37
CA VAL A 12 9.73 16.97 20.30
C VAL A 12 8.29 16.48 20.28
N THR A 13 7.50 16.87 21.28
CA THR A 13 6.08 16.53 21.39
C THR A 13 5.28 17.82 21.55
N GLY A 14 4.71 18.32 20.46
CA GLY A 14 4.09 19.64 20.45
C GLY A 14 5.12 20.73 20.77
N ASP A 15 4.84 21.57 21.76
CA ASP A 15 5.74 22.67 22.19
C ASP A 15 6.79 22.23 23.23
N THR A 16 6.79 20.95 23.62
CA THR A 16 7.69 20.45 24.67
C THR A 16 8.80 19.59 24.06
N THR A 17 10.05 19.88 24.43
CA THR A 17 11.22 19.07 24.07
C THR A 17 11.69 18.30 25.31
N VAL A 18 11.70 16.97 25.19
CA VAL A 18 12.19 16.07 26.24
C VAL A 18 13.54 15.50 25.81
N GLU A 19 14.60 15.84 26.57
CA GLU A 19 15.94 15.30 26.33
C GLU A 19 16.10 13.97 27.07
N ALA A 20 16.00 12.86 26.31
CA ALA A 20 16.06 11.51 26.84
C ALA A 20 17.49 11.01 27.12
N LEU A 21 18.48 11.44 26.31
CA LEU A 21 19.89 11.18 26.53
C LEU A 21 20.67 12.50 26.43
N LYS A 22 21.60 12.71 27.38
CA LYS A 22 22.28 14.00 27.62
C LYS A 22 23.80 13.89 27.53
N GLY A 23 24.31 13.27 26.45
CA GLY A 23 25.76 13.09 26.22
C GLY A 23 26.28 11.79 26.83
N VAL A 24 25.76 10.66 26.34
CA VAL A 24 26.16 9.32 26.79
C VAL A 24 27.37 8.88 25.99
N SER A 25 28.46 8.54 26.72
CA SER A 25 29.69 7.97 26.12
C SER A 25 29.96 6.61 26.74
N LEU A 26 30.01 5.55 25.93
CA LEU A 26 30.25 4.17 26.31
C LEU A 26 30.98 3.42 25.21
N SER A 27 31.93 2.54 25.60
CA SER A 27 32.53 1.59 24.69
C SER A 27 32.32 0.18 25.20
N PHE A 28 32.09 -0.77 24.30
CA PHE A 28 31.80 -2.15 24.65
C PHE A 28 32.84 -3.09 24.06
N ARG A 29 33.15 -4.18 24.80
CA ARG A 29 33.97 -5.29 24.32
C ARG A 29 33.19 -6.17 23.35
N ASP A 30 33.88 -6.97 22.55
CA ASP A 30 33.23 -7.86 21.57
C ASP A 30 32.44 -9.01 22.23
N SER A 31 32.80 -9.39 23.45
CA SER A 31 32.07 -10.36 24.27
C SER A 31 32.09 -9.93 25.72
N GLU A 32 30.93 -9.53 26.23
CA GLU A 32 30.67 -9.20 27.62
C GLU A 32 29.17 -9.19 27.90
N PHE A 33 28.80 -9.29 29.17
CA PHE A 33 27.42 -9.11 29.61
C PHE A 33 27.30 -7.80 30.38
N VAL A 34 26.75 -6.78 29.72
CA VAL A 34 26.54 -5.44 30.29
C VAL A 34 25.11 -5.27 30.70
N SER A 35 24.86 -4.89 31.95
CA SER A 35 23.54 -4.45 32.40
C SER A 35 23.53 -2.95 32.60
N VAL A 36 22.55 -2.27 31.98
CA VAL A 36 22.26 -0.87 32.16
C VAL A 36 21.11 -0.73 33.19
N LEU A 37 21.43 -0.24 34.35
CA LEU A 37 20.51 -0.03 35.49
C LEU A 37 20.04 1.42 35.55
N GLY A 38 18.80 1.62 35.97
CA GLY A 38 18.26 2.96 36.24
C GLY A 38 16.74 2.95 36.46
N PRO A 39 16.17 4.01 36.99
CA PRO A 39 14.73 4.13 37.21
C PRO A 39 13.96 4.16 35.88
N SER A 40 12.65 3.95 35.93
CA SER A 40 11.80 4.09 34.75
C SER A 40 11.87 5.51 34.17
N GLY A 41 11.93 5.65 32.85
CA GLY A 41 12.01 6.94 32.18
C GLY A 41 13.41 7.57 32.09
N CYS A 42 14.46 6.99 32.65
CA CYS A 42 15.81 7.57 32.63
C CYS A 42 16.54 7.44 31.26
N GLY A 43 15.91 6.85 30.22
CA GLY A 43 16.50 6.76 28.88
C GLY A 43 17.07 5.40 28.48
N LYS A 44 16.92 4.32 29.29
CA LYS A 44 17.47 2.97 29.02
C LYS A 44 17.01 2.38 27.68
N THR A 45 15.71 2.31 27.46
CA THR A 45 15.13 1.80 26.20
C THR A 45 15.52 2.68 25.01
N THR A 46 15.62 4.01 25.21
CA THR A 46 16.11 4.94 24.16
C THR A 46 17.56 4.62 23.78
N LEU A 47 18.43 4.39 24.76
CA LEU A 47 19.81 3.99 24.54
C LEU A 47 19.88 2.67 23.77
N LEU A 48 19.09 1.68 24.19
CA LEU A 48 19.04 0.37 23.53
C LEU A 48 18.55 0.47 22.07
N ASN A 49 17.53 1.30 21.81
CA ASN A 49 16.98 1.52 20.47
C ASN A 49 17.98 2.22 19.55
N ILE A 50 18.77 3.16 20.06
CA ILE A 50 19.83 3.82 19.29
C ILE A 50 20.94 2.82 18.93
N ILE A 51 21.39 2.02 19.91
CA ILE A 51 22.40 0.96 19.68
C ILE A 51 21.89 -0.04 18.64
N GLY A 52 20.62 -0.44 18.74
CA GLY A 52 20.00 -1.39 17.82
C GLY A 52 19.62 -0.82 16.44
N GLY A 53 19.81 0.50 16.22
CA GLY A 53 19.43 1.17 14.97
C GLY A 53 17.93 1.25 14.75
N LEU A 54 17.12 1.14 15.80
CA LEU A 54 15.67 1.32 15.77
C LEU A 54 15.27 2.79 15.88
N ASP A 55 16.13 3.62 16.47
CA ASP A 55 15.97 5.06 16.56
C ASP A 55 17.30 5.76 16.23
N ARG A 56 17.22 7.02 15.79
CA ARG A 56 18.42 7.83 15.48
C ARG A 56 18.69 8.79 16.61
N TYR A 57 19.97 9.00 16.94
CA TYR A 57 20.41 10.03 17.88
C TYR A 57 20.26 11.42 17.27
N THR A 58 20.12 12.44 18.13
CA THR A 58 20.02 13.85 17.71
C THR A 58 21.40 14.45 17.44
N SER A 59 22.39 14.13 18.27
CA SER A 59 23.78 14.54 18.11
C SER A 59 24.71 13.57 18.83
N GLY A 60 26.01 13.64 18.53
CA GLY A 60 27.01 12.69 19.01
C GLY A 60 27.49 11.76 17.89
N GLN A 61 28.16 10.70 18.21
CA GLN A 61 28.68 9.73 17.26
C GLN A 61 28.52 8.30 17.76
N LEU A 62 27.93 7.44 16.95
CA LEU A 62 27.87 5.99 17.16
C LEU A 62 28.79 5.31 16.17
N GLU A 63 29.74 4.53 16.66
CA GLU A 63 30.67 3.75 15.86
C GLU A 63 30.38 2.26 16.02
N ILE A 64 30.15 1.56 14.91
CA ILE A 64 29.94 0.12 14.87
C ILE A 64 31.10 -0.50 14.12
N ASN A 65 31.83 -1.36 14.79
CA ASN A 65 33.05 -1.94 14.23
C ASN A 65 34.01 -0.86 13.67
N GLY A 66 34.16 0.31 14.35
CA GLY A 66 34.99 1.45 13.97
C GLY A 66 34.49 2.22 12.74
N LYS A 67 33.26 1.94 12.22
CA LYS A 67 32.63 2.73 11.16
C LYS A 67 31.59 3.67 11.79
N PRO A 68 31.68 4.98 11.55
CA PRO A 68 30.69 5.94 12.06
C PRO A 68 29.35 5.75 11.35
N THR A 69 28.27 5.77 12.11
CA THR A 69 26.92 5.44 11.59
C THR A 69 26.20 6.61 10.94
N ASP A 70 26.70 7.82 11.05
CA ASP A 70 26.25 9.02 10.34
C ASP A 70 26.37 8.88 8.82
N SER A 71 27.34 8.06 8.36
CA SER A 71 27.53 7.74 6.95
C SER A 71 26.71 6.53 6.47
N PHE A 72 25.93 5.86 7.34
CA PHE A 72 25.16 4.67 6.97
C PHE A 72 23.96 5.02 6.10
N SER A 73 23.85 4.35 4.96
CA SER A 73 22.64 4.30 4.15
C SER A 73 21.55 3.45 4.82
N ASP A 74 20.30 3.60 4.39
CA ASP A 74 19.19 2.77 4.92
C ASP A 74 19.43 1.28 4.71
N ARG A 75 20.12 0.87 3.63
CA ARG A 75 20.52 -0.53 3.40
C ARG A 75 21.55 -1.06 4.41
N GLU A 76 22.48 -0.21 4.82
CA GLU A 76 23.47 -0.59 5.84
C GLU A 76 22.82 -0.73 7.20
N TRP A 77 21.86 0.15 7.54
CA TRP A 77 21.06 0.00 8.73
C TRP A 77 20.19 -1.27 8.71
N ASP A 78 19.58 -1.61 7.57
CA ASP A 78 18.82 -2.85 7.42
C ASP A 78 19.73 -4.08 7.56
N ALA A 79 20.93 -4.06 6.97
CA ALA A 79 21.91 -5.13 7.11
C ALA A 79 22.37 -5.29 8.58
N TYR A 80 22.64 -4.18 9.26
CA TYR A 80 23.00 -4.17 10.67
C TYR A 80 21.90 -4.78 11.55
N ARG A 81 20.66 -4.31 11.41
CA ARG A 81 19.51 -4.84 12.17
C ARG A 81 19.25 -6.33 11.90
N ASN A 82 19.41 -6.77 10.66
CA ASN A 82 19.10 -8.14 10.28
C ASN A 82 20.19 -9.16 10.61
N HIS A 83 21.45 -8.74 10.61
CA HIS A 83 22.58 -9.68 10.72
C HIS A 83 23.45 -9.46 11.94
N SER A 84 23.61 -8.23 12.42
CA SER A 84 24.53 -7.92 13.52
C SER A 84 23.86 -7.80 14.87
N VAL A 85 22.53 -7.54 14.91
CA VAL A 85 21.79 -7.33 16.16
C VAL A 85 20.64 -8.29 16.31
N GLY A 86 20.53 -8.91 17.49
CA GLY A 86 19.33 -9.61 17.94
C GLY A 86 18.60 -8.78 18.98
N PHE A 87 17.28 -8.66 18.90
CA PHE A 87 16.48 -7.88 19.84
C PHE A 87 15.54 -8.77 20.64
N VAL A 88 15.59 -8.65 21.97
CA VAL A 88 14.67 -9.29 22.92
C VAL A 88 13.87 -8.18 23.62
N PHE A 89 12.59 -8.10 23.33
CA PHE A 89 11.69 -7.08 23.86
C PHE A 89 11.01 -7.52 25.15
N GLN A 90 10.64 -6.59 25.99
CA GLN A 90 9.89 -6.81 27.21
C GLN A 90 8.55 -7.54 26.98
N SER A 91 7.85 -7.24 25.90
CA SER A 91 6.52 -7.81 25.57
C SER A 91 6.58 -9.02 24.65
N TYR A 92 7.68 -9.74 24.57
CA TYR A 92 7.94 -10.88 23.68
C TYR A 92 7.80 -10.55 22.18
N ASN A 93 6.84 -9.74 21.77
CA ASN A 93 6.51 -9.36 20.39
C ASN A 93 6.41 -10.55 19.44
N LEU A 94 5.77 -11.63 19.90
CA LEU A 94 5.47 -12.82 19.11
C LEU A 94 4.18 -12.63 18.32
N ILE A 95 4.12 -13.20 17.13
CA ILE A 95 2.93 -13.19 16.28
C ILE A 95 1.97 -14.26 16.79
N PRO A 96 0.79 -13.89 17.37
CA PRO A 96 -0.05 -14.81 18.17
C PRO A 96 -0.67 -15.96 17.36
N HIS A 97 -0.86 -15.76 16.06
CA HIS A 97 -1.48 -16.74 15.16
C HIS A 97 -0.49 -17.67 14.48
N GLN A 98 0.81 -17.39 14.58
CA GLN A 98 1.88 -18.23 14.06
C GLN A 98 2.39 -19.20 15.13
N SER A 99 2.93 -20.36 14.68
CA SER A 99 3.58 -21.30 15.57
C SER A 99 4.90 -20.73 16.12
N VAL A 100 5.42 -21.36 17.16
CA VAL A 100 6.74 -21.07 17.74
C VAL A 100 7.82 -21.13 16.64
N LEU A 101 7.83 -22.20 15.87
CA LEU A 101 8.77 -22.37 14.76
C LEU A 101 8.65 -21.23 13.75
N SER A 102 7.44 -20.90 13.32
CA SER A 102 7.20 -19.83 12.34
C SER A 102 7.61 -18.45 12.85
N ASN A 103 7.45 -18.17 14.15
CA ASN A 103 7.91 -16.93 14.78
C ASN A 103 9.44 -16.76 14.70
N VAL A 104 10.19 -17.88 14.88
CA VAL A 104 11.65 -17.87 14.75
C VAL A 104 12.09 -17.84 13.30
N GLU A 105 11.45 -18.60 12.40
CA GLU A 105 11.72 -18.60 10.96
C GLU A 105 11.55 -17.22 10.31
N LEU A 106 10.72 -16.35 10.88
CA LEU A 106 10.43 -15.02 10.31
C LEU A 106 11.69 -14.18 10.18
N ALA A 107 12.57 -14.19 11.17
CA ALA A 107 13.84 -13.44 11.14
C ALA A 107 14.72 -13.89 9.96
N LEU A 108 14.80 -15.21 9.71
CA LEU A 108 15.52 -15.78 8.57
C LEU A 108 14.82 -15.54 7.23
N THR A 109 13.47 -15.39 7.25
CA THR A 109 12.70 -15.06 6.05
C THR A 109 13.02 -13.66 5.56
N ILE A 110 13.13 -12.72 6.48
CA ILE A 110 13.51 -11.32 6.18
C ILE A 110 14.94 -11.27 5.65
N SER A 111 15.83 -12.10 6.19
CA SER A 111 17.23 -12.24 5.74
C SER A 111 17.39 -13.00 4.40
N GLY A 112 16.29 -13.44 3.77
CA GLY A 112 16.32 -14.10 2.46
C GLY A 112 16.85 -15.54 2.45
N VAL A 113 16.93 -16.21 3.61
CA VAL A 113 17.41 -17.59 3.73
C VAL A 113 16.41 -18.57 3.13
N ASP A 114 16.87 -19.61 2.45
CA ASP A 114 16.03 -20.66 1.86
C ASP A 114 15.18 -21.39 2.90
N ARG A 115 14.02 -21.90 2.48
CA ARG A 115 13.00 -22.50 3.35
C ARG A 115 13.52 -23.70 4.14
N ALA A 116 14.30 -24.59 3.51
CA ALA A 116 14.83 -25.79 4.16
C ALA A 116 15.85 -25.39 5.24
N GLU A 117 16.74 -24.47 4.93
CA GLU A 117 17.76 -23.97 5.83
C GLU A 117 17.16 -23.16 6.98
N ARG A 118 16.12 -22.34 6.72
CA ARG A 118 15.38 -21.62 7.77
C ARG A 118 14.82 -22.59 8.81
N ARG A 119 14.11 -23.62 8.35
CA ARG A 119 13.50 -24.61 9.23
C ARG A 119 14.55 -25.33 10.06
N ARG A 120 15.67 -25.71 9.44
CA ARG A 120 16.80 -26.37 10.12
C ARG A 120 17.39 -25.49 11.21
N ARG A 121 17.70 -24.23 10.89
CA ARG A 121 18.30 -23.28 11.86
C ARG A 121 17.33 -22.94 12.98
N ALA A 122 16.07 -22.62 12.64
CA ALA A 122 15.06 -22.29 13.63
C ALA A 122 14.84 -23.44 14.61
N LYS A 123 14.77 -24.68 14.11
CA LYS A 123 14.66 -25.87 14.96
C LYS A 123 15.86 -26.02 15.90
N ALA A 124 17.08 -25.91 15.38
CA ALA A 124 18.31 -26.05 16.18
C ALA A 124 18.39 -25.00 17.31
N VAL A 125 18.01 -23.74 17.03
CA VAL A 125 18.01 -22.69 18.06
C VAL A 125 16.88 -22.92 19.09
N LEU A 126 15.71 -23.40 18.67
CA LEU A 126 14.62 -23.73 19.59
C LEU A 126 14.98 -24.93 20.49
N GLU A 127 15.67 -25.93 19.98
CA GLU A 127 16.23 -27.03 20.77
C GLU A 127 17.25 -26.52 21.80
N ARG A 128 18.13 -25.59 21.42
CA ARG A 128 19.13 -24.97 22.32
C ARG A 128 18.48 -24.19 23.49
N VAL A 129 17.34 -23.55 23.27
CA VAL A 129 16.60 -22.85 24.33
C VAL A 129 15.61 -23.77 25.09
N GLY A 130 15.67 -25.11 24.86
CA GLY A 130 14.83 -26.10 25.54
C GLY A 130 13.35 -26.12 25.09
N LEU A 131 13.08 -25.82 23.82
CA LEU A 131 11.74 -25.77 23.21
C LEU A 131 11.59 -26.66 21.98
N GLY A 132 12.46 -27.66 21.79
CA GLY A 132 12.48 -28.54 20.63
C GLY A 132 11.23 -29.40 20.43
N ASP A 133 10.48 -29.70 21.49
CA ASP A 133 9.21 -30.43 21.51
C ASP A 133 7.96 -29.55 21.35
N GLN A 134 8.14 -28.23 21.24
CA GLN A 134 7.03 -27.24 21.26
C GLN A 134 6.89 -26.45 19.97
N LEU A 135 7.48 -26.91 18.89
CA LEU A 135 7.64 -26.18 17.62
C LEU A 135 6.32 -25.71 16.99
N GLU A 136 5.28 -26.52 17.09
CA GLU A 136 3.97 -26.25 16.44
C GLU A 136 2.99 -25.53 17.38
N LYS A 137 3.31 -25.36 18.68
CA LYS A 137 2.48 -24.59 19.59
C LYS A 137 2.43 -23.12 19.17
N LYS A 138 1.36 -22.45 19.58
CA LYS A 138 1.18 -21.00 19.40
C LYS A 138 1.48 -20.26 20.71
N PRO A 139 1.81 -18.95 20.67
CA PRO A 139 2.11 -18.16 21.86
C PRO A 139 1.04 -18.24 22.96
N ASN A 140 -0.24 -18.29 22.62
CA ASN A 140 -1.36 -18.43 23.57
C ASN A 140 -1.43 -19.79 24.28
N GLN A 141 -0.62 -20.77 23.90
CA GLN A 141 -0.52 -22.10 24.49
C GLN A 141 0.76 -22.27 25.33
N MET A 142 1.48 -21.17 25.57
CA MET A 142 2.78 -21.16 26.22
C MET A 142 2.78 -20.32 27.50
N SER A 143 3.66 -20.66 28.47
CA SER A 143 3.93 -19.81 29.62
C SER A 143 4.73 -18.56 29.24
N GLY A 144 4.73 -17.54 30.10
CA GLY A 144 5.53 -16.33 29.90
C GLY A 144 7.01 -16.61 29.65
N GLY A 145 7.60 -17.49 30.44
CA GLY A 145 9.01 -17.86 30.27
C GLY A 145 9.28 -18.66 29.01
N GLN A 146 8.35 -19.51 28.56
CA GLN A 146 8.47 -20.18 27.28
C GLN A 146 8.41 -19.17 26.14
N MET A 147 7.48 -18.19 26.17
CA MET A 147 7.39 -17.12 25.19
C MET A 147 8.67 -16.28 25.14
N GLN A 148 9.28 -15.99 26.30
CA GLN A 148 10.53 -15.27 26.38
C GLN A 148 11.68 -16.06 25.73
N ARG A 149 11.78 -17.37 25.99
CA ARG A 149 12.76 -18.22 25.32
C ARG A 149 12.56 -18.29 23.80
N VAL A 150 11.32 -18.25 23.30
CA VAL A 150 11.05 -18.11 21.85
C VAL A 150 11.55 -16.76 21.33
N ALA A 151 11.33 -15.66 22.08
CA ALA A 151 11.82 -14.33 21.68
C ALA A 151 13.35 -14.30 21.62
N ILE A 152 14.03 -14.93 22.58
CA ILE A 152 15.50 -15.09 22.58
C ILE A 152 15.95 -15.96 21.39
N ALA A 153 15.28 -17.08 21.13
CA ALA A 153 15.58 -17.95 19.98
C ALA A 153 15.46 -17.17 18.65
N ARG A 154 14.39 -16.36 18.51
CA ARG A 154 14.20 -15.49 17.33
C ARG A 154 15.33 -14.47 17.19
N ALA A 155 15.78 -13.88 18.29
CA ALA A 155 16.89 -12.93 18.29
C ALA A 155 18.22 -13.59 17.90
N LEU A 156 18.44 -14.86 18.27
CA LEU A 156 19.69 -15.60 18.05
C LEU A 156 19.78 -16.30 16.69
N VAL A 157 18.66 -16.52 15.99
CA VAL A 157 18.61 -17.41 14.81
C VAL A 157 19.43 -16.92 13.61
N ASN A 158 19.67 -15.59 13.52
CA ASN A 158 20.55 -14.97 12.53
C ASN A 158 22.03 -14.95 12.96
N ASP A 159 22.37 -15.52 14.12
CA ASP A 159 23.72 -15.54 14.68
C ASP A 159 24.32 -14.11 14.82
N PRO A 160 23.64 -13.19 15.55
CA PRO A 160 24.06 -11.81 15.68
C PRO A 160 25.33 -11.67 16.54
N ASP A 161 26.11 -10.62 16.28
CA ASP A 161 27.28 -10.25 17.10
C ASP A 161 26.85 -9.60 18.44
N ILE A 162 25.69 -8.92 18.44
CA ILE A 162 25.16 -8.15 19.57
C ILE A 162 23.74 -8.62 19.91
N LEU A 163 23.49 -8.91 21.16
CA LEU A 163 22.14 -9.19 21.68
C LEU A 163 21.69 -8.05 22.60
N LEU A 164 20.60 -7.40 22.24
CA LEU A 164 19.99 -6.33 23.01
C LEU A 164 18.74 -6.87 23.72
N ALA A 165 18.66 -6.72 25.05
CA ALA A 165 17.55 -7.20 25.84
C ALA A 165 16.91 -6.09 26.67
N ASP A 166 15.66 -5.76 26.36
CA ASP A 166 14.88 -4.76 27.07
C ASP A 166 14.00 -5.44 28.11
N GLU A 167 14.38 -5.32 29.40
CA GLU A 167 13.69 -5.90 30.55
C GLU A 167 13.29 -7.39 30.37
N PRO A 168 14.22 -8.29 30.01
CA PRO A 168 13.87 -9.65 29.58
C PRO A 168 13.23 -10.51 30.63
N THR A 169 13.22 -10.10 31.89
CA THR A 169 12.64 -10.82 33.06
C THR A 169 11.46 -10.08 33.68
N GLY A 170 11.09 -8.90 33.16
CA GLY A 170 10.11 -8.01 33.83
C GLY A 170 8.68 -8.56 33.97
N ALA A 171 8.31 -9.56 33.16
CA ALA A 171 7.00 -10.20 33.16
C ALA A 171 7.05 -11.68 33.63
N LEU A 172 8.15 -12.11 34.28
CA LEU A 172 8.39 -13.51 34.63
C LEU A 172 8.42 -13.71 36.15
N ASP A 173 8.08 -14.92 36.58
CA ASP A 173 8.34 -15.38 37.93
C ASP A 173 9.84 -15.54 38.20
N SER A 174 10.18 -15.67 39.49
CA SER A 174 11.59 -15.71 39.94
C SER A 174 12.37 -16.91 39.36
N GLU A 175 11.75 -18.09 39.25
CA GLU A 175 12.41 -19.29 38.76
C GLU A 175 12.67 -19.18 37.27
N THR A 176 11.67 -18.76 36.54
CA THR A 176 11.80 -18.55 35.07
C THR A 176 12.77 -17.42 34.73
N SER A 177 12.81 -16.37 35.58
CA SER A 177 13.79 -15.27 35.40
C SER A 177 15.23 -15.78 35.52
N VAL A 178 15.53 -16.68 36.48
CA VAL A 178 16.82 -17.33 36.59
C VAL A 178 17.18 -18.11 35.34
N GLN A 179 16.26 -18.92 34.79
CA GLN A 179 16.50 -19.69 33.58
C GLN A 179 16.81 -18.79 32.37
N VAL A 180 16.11 -17.68 32.21
CA VAL A 180 16.37 -16.70 31.15
C VAL A 180 17.73 -16.02 31.34
N MET A 181 18.09 -15.65 32.57
CA MET A 181 19.38 -15.03 32.86
C MET A 181 20.57 -15.98 32.64
N GLU A 182 20.44 -17.27 33.00
CA GLU A 182 21.46 -18.28 32.68
C GLU A 182 21.65 -18.43 31.17
N LEU A 183 20.56 -18.43 30.40
CA LEU A 183 20.62 -18.47 28.93
C LEU A 183 21.35 -17.24 28.36
N LEU A 184 21.02 -16.04 28.84
CA LEU A 184 21.69 -14.80 28.39
C LEU A 184 23.18 -14.80 28.77
N LYS A 185 23.54 -15.31 29.94
CA LYS A 185 24.92 -15.46 30.38
C LYS A 185 25.71 -16.46 29.53
N GLU A 186 25.06 -17.57 29.11
CA GLU A 186 25.67 -18.50 28.16
C GLU A 186 25.97 -17.84 26.84
N VAL A 187 25.00 -17.07 26.29
CA VAL A 187 25.12 -16.31 25.05
C VAL A 187 26.23 -15.26 25.13
N ALA A 188 26.41 -14.62 26.27
CA ALA A 188 27.42 -13.58 26.48
C ALA A 188 28.88 -14.08 26.46
N ARG A 189 29.13 -15.41 26.48
CA ARG A 189 30.47 -15.97 26.37
C ARG A 189 31.12 -15.68 25.02
N ASP A 190 30.34 -15.65 23.95
CA ASP A 190 30.81 -15.55 22.58
C ASP A 190 30.43 -14.24 21.90
N ARG A 191 29.59 -13.39 22.53
CA ARG A 191 29.07 -12.17 21.94
C ARG A 191 28.73 -11.09 22.98
N LEU A 192 28.52 -9.86 22.51
CA LEU A 192 28.11 -8.78 23.38
C LEU A 192 26.61 -8.89 23.70
N VAL A 193 26.29 -8.94 24.99
CA VAL A 193 24.91 -8.85 25.49
C VAL A 193 24.74 -7.55 26.26
N ILE A 194 23.83 -6.70 25.84
CA ILE A 194 23.45 -5.47 26.54
C ILE A 194 22.01 -5.62 27.03
N MET A 195 21.84 -5.67 28.32
CA MET A 195 20.53 -5.77 28.96
C MET A 195 20.19 -4.46 29.66
N VAL A 196 18.98 -3.96 29.49
CA VAL A 196 18.44 -2.93 30.36
C VAL A 196 17.46 -3.55 31.35
N THR A 197 17.55 -3.16 32.58
CA THR A 197 16.69 -3.67 33.69
C THR A 197 16.57 -2.67 34.80
N HIS A 198 15.49 -2.81 35.56
CA HIS A 198 15.31 -2.11 36.83
C HIS A 198 15.57 -3.02 38.06
N ASN A 199 15.94 -4.30 37.82
CA ASN A 199 16.24 -5.27 38.88
C ASN A 199 17.75 -5.34 39.15
N PRO A 200 18.28 -4.73 40.21
CA PRO A 200 19.70 -4.71 40.53
C PRO A 200 20.24 -6.08 40.94
N GLU A 201 19.47 -6.92 41.62
CA GLU A 201 19.93 -8.23 42.09
C GLU A 201 20.27 -9.17 40.93
N LEU A 202 19.42 -9.23 39.92
CA LEU A 202 19.67 -10.03 38.74
C LEU A 202 20.85 -9.47 37.94
N ALA A 203 20.95 -8.14 37.81
CA ALA A 203 22.05 -7.50 37.10
C ALA A 203 23.39 -7.79 37.80
N GLU A 204 23.51 -7.61 39.09
CA GLU A 204 24.72 -7.86 39.87
C GLU A 204 25.17 -9.33 39.83
N ARG A 205 24.20 -10.25 39.85
CA ARG A 205 24.49 -11.70 39.86
C ARG A 205 24.97 -12.25 38.52
N TYR A 206 24.46 -11.72 37.38
CA TYR A 206 24.65 -12.33 36.07
C TYR A 206 25.56 -11.54 35.15
N SER A 207 25.65 -10.20 35.33
CA SER A 207 26.42 -9.36 34.42
C SER A 207 27.91 -9.29 34.77
N THR A 208 28.74 -9.10 33.80
CA THR A 208 30.18 -8.86 33.98
C THR A 208 30.46 -7.38 34.23
N ARG A 209 29.57 -6.49 33.78
CA ARG A 209 29.71 -5.03 33.90
C ARG A 209 28.36 -4.39 34.15
N LEU A 210 28.34 -3.42 35.06
CA LEU A 210 27.16 -2.65 35.43
C LEU A 210 27.35 -1.20 35.08
N VAL A 211 26.39 -0.64 34.31
CA VAL A 211 26.34 0.77 33.97
C VAL A 211 25.09 1.38 34.59
N ARG A 212 25.21 2.45 35.34
CA ARG A 212 24.08 3.14 35.97
C ARG A 212 23.72 4.40 35.17
N LEU A 213 22.48 4.44 34.68
CA LEU A 213 21.91 5.54 33.93
C LEU A 213 20.88 6.27 34.78
N LEU A 214 21.03 7.60 34.91
CA LEU A 214 20.08 8.48 35.63
C LEU A 214 19.88 9.75 34.79
N ASP A 215 18.61 10.12 34.57
CA ASP A 215 18.21 11.33 33.85
C ASP A 215 18.95 11.56 32.54
N GLY A 216 19.17 10.48 31.76
CA GLY A 216 19.83 10.51 30.46
C GLY A 216 21.36 10.63 30.53
N ARG A 217 21.98 10.44 31.70
CA ARG A 217 23.43 10.48 31.90
C ARG A 217 23.93 9.20 32.57
N ILE A 218 25.14 8.78 32.22
CA ILE A 218 25.84 7.73 32.94
C ILE A 218 26.40 8.34 34.22
N ILE A 219 26.04 7.74 35.35
CA ILE A 219 26.51 8.17 36.66
C ILE A 219 27.54 7.21 37.26
N ASP A 220 27.56 5.97 36.81
CA ASP A 220 28.51 4.96 37.30
C ASP A 220 28.71 3.87 36.27
N ASP A 221 29.93 3.33 36.17
CA ASP A 221 30.34 2.24 35.31
C ASP A 221 31.36 1.37 36.06
N SER A 222 31.00 0.14 36.39
CA SER A 222 31.78 -0.75 37.25
C SER A 222 33.11 -1.20 36.63
N ASP A 223 33.23 -1.22 35.29
CA ASP A 223 34.42 -1.68 34.56
C ASP A 223 34.54 -0.91 33.23
N PRO A 224 34.88 0.41 33.30
CA PRO A 224 34.98 1.25 32.12
C PRO A 224 35.98 0.68 31.10
N TYR A 225 35.57 0.62 29.86
CA TYR A 225 36.39 0.10 28.77
C TYR A 225 36.70 1.21 27.76
N GLU A 226 37.98 1.50 27.61
CA GLU A 226 38.50 2.36 26.54
C GLU A 226 39.33 1.52 25.58
N PRO A 227 38.94 1.42 24.29
CA PRO A 227 39.68 0.62 23.33
C PRO A 227 41.09 1.18 23.09
N SER A 228 42.11 0.33 23.31
CA SER A 228 43.49 0.70 23.03
C SER A 228 43.76 0.91 21.54
N ALA A 229 44.79 1.70 21.20
CA ALA A 229 45.19 1.93 19.81
C ALA A 229 45.55 0.62 19.06
N ASP A 230 46.08 -0.37 19.78
CA ASP A 230 46.42 -1.68 19.23
C ASP A 230 45.19 -2.58 19.01
N GLU A 231 44.17 -2.47 19.86
CA GLU A 231 42.87 -3.16 19.66
C GLU A 231 42.09 -2.55 18.48
N LYS A 232 42.15 -1.25 18.30
CA LYS A 232 41.63 -0.58 17.09
C LYS A 232 42.32 -1.12 15.83
N ARG A 233 43.65 -1.22 15.81
CA ARG A 233 44.38 -1.78 14.67
C ARG A 233 44.07 -3.26 14.42
N ARG A 234 43.99 -4.10 15.46
CA ARG A 234 43.59 -5.50 15.34
C ARG A 234 42.16 -5.70 14.87
N SER A 235 41.26 -4.81 15.26
CA SER A 235 39.89 -4.83 14.73
C SER A 235 39.86 -4.44 13.25
N ASP A 236 40.72 -3.55 12.80
CA ASP A 236 40.87 -3.16 11.39
C ASP A 236 41.55 -4.25 10.54
N GLU A 237 42.54 -4.99 11.09
CA GLU A 237 43.18 -6.15 10.42
C GLU A 237 42.27 -7.38 10.36
N LYS A 238 41.50 -7.68 11.41
CA LYS A 238 40.47 -8.71 11.36
C LYS A 238 39.37 -8.37 10.35
N ARG A 239 39.13 -7.10 10.06
CA ARG A 239 38.24 -6.63 9.00
C ARG A 239 38.76 -7.03 7.61
N ALA A 240 40.02 -6.72 7.27
CA ALA A 240 40.59 -7.06 5.97
C ALA A 240 40.52 -8.55 5.66
N GLY A 241 40.62 -9.42 6.68
CA GLY A 241 40.53 -10.89 6.55
C GLY A 241 39.10 -11.45 6.63
N SER A 242 38.18 -10.79 7.35
CA SER A 242 36.78 -11.26 7.52
C SER A 242 35.82 -10.70 6.48
N ASP A 243 36.13 -9.54 5.91
CA ASP A 243 35.29 -8.94 4.85
C ASP A 243 35.30 -9.81 3.59
N ALA A 244 36.36 -10.55 3.30
CA ALA A 244 36.38 -11.53 2.21
C ALA A 244 35.48 -12.75 2.50
N LYS A 245 35.34 -13.20 3.75
CA LYS A 245 34.47 -14.32 4.14
C LYS A 245 33.04 -13.88 4.49
N LYS A 246 32.85 -12.68 5.06
CA LYS A 246 31.55 -12.11 5.36
C LYS A 246 30.87 -11.49 4.12
N SER A 247 31.61 -10.90 3.16
CA SER A 247 31.08 -10.47 1.86
C SER A 247 30.46 -11.61 1.08
N ALA A 248 31.02 -12.83 1.15
CA ALA A 248 30.38 -14.01 0.55
C ALA A 248 29.10 -14.43 1.29
N ARG A 249 28.97 -14.16 2.60
CA ARG A 249 27.76 -14.41 3.40
C ARG A 249 26.77 -13.25 3.38
N GLN A 250 27.23 -12.00 3.25
CA GLN A 250 26.42 -10.78 3.19
C GLN A 250 25.91 -10.44 1.78
N SER A 251 26.39 -11.14 0.74
CA SER A 251 25.85 -11.04 -0.63
C SER A 251 24.43 -11.63 -0.78
N GLY A 252 23.85 -12.15 0.31
CA GLY A 252 22.43 -12.47 0.36
C GLY A 252 21.60 -11.20 0.21
N LYS A 253 20.70 -11.18 -0.77
CA LYS A 253 19.76 -10.08 -0.99
C LYS A 253 19.06 -9.76 0.33
N THR A 254 19.27 -8.57 0.89
CA THR A 254 18.59 -8.05 2.09
C THR A 254 17.13 -7.70 1.84
N SER A 255 16.57 -8.08 0.70
CA SER A 255 15.18 -7.83 0.36
C SER A 255 14.40 -9.13 0.18
N MET A 256 13.26 -9.17 0.83
CA MET A 256 12.28 -10.24 0.69
C MET A 256 11.76 -10.32 -0.75
N SER A 257 11.66 -11.52 -1.33
CA SER A 257 11.02 -11.71 -2.63
C SER A 257 9.58 -11.17 -2.61
N PHE A 258 9.16 -10.50 -3.68
CA PHE A 258 7.79 -10.00 -3.82
C PHE A 258 6.74 -11.10 -3.58
N LEU A 259 6.96 -12.30 -4.08
CA LEU A 259 6.07 -13.46 -3.84
C LEU A 259 6.00 -13.83 -2.36
N THR A 260 7.13 -13.75 -1.63
CA THR A 260 7.16 -14.02 -0.18
C THR A 260 6.41 -12.94 0.60
N ALA A 261 6.57 -11.67 0.22
CA ALA A 261 5.84 -10.54 0.81
C ALA A 261 4.34 -10.67 0.57
N LEU A 262 3.93 -11.01 -0.66
CA LEU A 262 2.54 -11.25 -1.03
C LEU A 262 1.94 -12.42 -0.24
N SER A 263 2.66 -13.53 -0.11
CA SER A 263 2.23 -14.70 0.65
C SER A 263 2.06 -14.40 2.13
N LEU A 264 2.97 -13.64 2.74
CA LEU A 264 2.85 -13.19 4.14
C LEU A 264 1.66 -12.26 4.34
N SER A 265 1.45 -11.32 3.42
CA SER A 265 0.31 -10.40 3.45
C SER A 265 -1.01 -11.16 3.33
N LEU A 266 -1.11 -12.11 2.39
CA LEU A 266 -2.31 -12.95 2.20
C LEU A 266 -2.59 -13.81 3.45
N ASN A 267 -1.55 -14.44 4.02
CA ASN A 267 -1.69 -15.20 5.27
C ASN A 267 -2.19 -14.31 6.41
N ASN A 268 -1.69 -13.08 6.51
CA ASN A 268 -2.12 -12.13 7.54
C ASN A 268 -3.59 -11.71 7.36
N LEU A 269 -4.03 -11.48 6.11
CA LEU A 269 -5.43 -11.22 5.79
C LEU A 269 -6.34 -12.40 6.15
N MET A 270 -5.87 -13.63 5.92
CA MET A 270 -6.62 -14.86 6.21
C MET A 270 -6.74 -15.18 7.71
N THR A 271 -5.98 -14.52 8.59
CA THR A 271 -6.10 -14.71 10.05
C THR A 271 -7.40 -14.13 10.62
N LYS A 272 -7.94 -13.07 10.00
CA LYS A 272 -9.19 -12.42 10.40
C LYS A 272 -10.26 -12.55 9.31
N LYS A 273 -10.53 -13.80 8.87
CA LYS A 273 -11.40 -14.12 7.73
C LYS A 273 -12.72 -13.36 7.71
N ALA A 274 -13.44 -13.33 8.84
CA ALA A 274 -14.73 -12.65 8.94
C ALA A 274 -14.63 -11.15 8.67
N ARG A 275 -13.61 -10.46 9.24
CA ARG A 275 -13.40 -9.03 9.04
C ARG A 275 -13.01 -8.73 7.59
N THR A 276 -12.08 -9.52 7.03
CA THR A 276 -11.63 -9.36 5.65
C THR A 276 -12.78 -9.57 4.66
N LEU A 277 -13.61 -10.58 4.88
CA LEU A 277 -14.79 -10.85 4.06
C LEU A 277 -15.82 -9.73 4.15
N LEU A 278 -16.10 -9.22 5.36
CA LEU A 278 -17.02 -8.11 5.58
C LEU A 278 -16.56 -6.81 4.90
N THR A 279 -15.29 -6.47 5.04
CA THR A 279 -14.74 -5.25 4.41
C THR A 279 -14.68 -5.37 2.89
N SER A 280 -14.33 -6.55 2.35
CA SER A 280 -14.36 -6.82 0.91
C SER A 280 -15.78 -6.76 0.36
N PHE A 281 -16.75 -7.33 1.07
CA PHE A 281 -18.17 -7.28 0.68
C PHE A 281 -18.71 -5.85 0.68
N ALA A 282 -18.41 -5.07 1.73
CA ALA A 282 -18.80 -3.67 1.80
C ALA A 282 -18.22 -2.83 0.64
N GLY A 283 -16.95 -3.04 0.30
CA GLY A 283 -16.32 -2.40 -0.85
C GLY A 283 -16.91 -2.83 -2.20
N SER A 284 -17.29 -4.11 -2.32
CA SER A 284 -17.89 -4.65 -3.54
C SER A 284 -19.29 -4.10 -3.83
N ILE A 285 -20.07 -3.75 -2.81
CA ILE A 285 -21.43 -3.17 -2.98
C ILE A 285 -21.38 -1.90 -3.84
N GLY A 286 -20.41 -1.01 -3.58
CA GLY A 286 -20.23 0.21 -4.36
C GLY A 286 -19.91 -0.08 -5.83
N ILE A 287 -19.02 -1.01 -6.08
CA ILE A 287 -18.62 -1.41 -7.45
C ILE A 287 -19.79 -2.07 -8.18
N ILE A 288 -20.51 -2.98 -7.50
CA ILE A 288 -21.70 -3.65 -8.05
C ILE A 288 -22.78 -2.60 -8.39
N GLY A 289 -23.03 -1.63 -7.50
CA GLY A 289 -23.99 -0.55 -7.74
C GLY A 289 -23.65 0.28 -8.99
N ILE A 290 -22.40 0.69 -9.14
CA ILE A 290 -21.95 1.43 -10.33
C ILE A 290 -22.07 0.56 -11.59
N ALA A 291 -21.65 -0.69 -11.52
CA ALA A 291 -21.73 -1.62 -12.66
C ALA A 291 -23.17 -1.87 -13.10
N LEU A 292 -24.11 -2.00 -12.17
CA LEU A 292 -25.55 -2.14 -12.46
C LEU A 292 -26.11 -0.89 -13.14
N ILE A 293 -25.77 0.31 -12.64
CA ILE A 293 -26.22 1.58 -13.23
C ILE A 293 -25.71 1.71 -14.67
N LEU A 294 -24.41 1.46 -14.90
CA LEU A 294 -23.83 1.53 -16.23
C LEU A 294 -24.41 0.47 -17.19
N SER A 295 -24.62 -0.74 -16.70
CA SER A 295 -25.24 -1.83 -17.49
C SER A 295 -26.68 -1.49 -17.87
N LEU A 296 -27.46 -0.97 -16.92
CA LEU A 296 -28.85 -0.55 -17.17
C LEU A 296 -28.91 0.61 -18.17
N GLN A 297 -28.02 1.62 -18.01
CA GLN A 297 -27.93 2.74 -18.94
C GLN A 297 -27.63 2.26 -20.36
N THR A 298 -26.63 1.41 -20.52
CA THR A 298 -26.26 0.84 -21.83
C THR A 298 -27.41 0.01 -22.44
N GLY A 299 -28.07 -0.81 -21.61
CA GLY A 299 -29.22 -1.61 -22.02
C GLY A 299 -30.40 -0.76 -22.49
N ILE A 300 -30.76 0.28 -21.75
CA ILE A 300 -31.84 1.21 -22.11
C ILE A 300 -31.49 1.94 -23.41
N GLN A 301 -30.25 2.41 -23.55
CA GLN A 301 -29.82 3.13 -24.74
C GLN A 301 -29.86 2.24 -25.99
N ALA A 302 -29.41 0.98 -25.88
CA ALA A 302 -29.51 -0.01 -26.96
C ALA A 302 -30.99 -0.33 -27.31
N TYR A 303 -31.86 -0.43 -26.30
CA TYR A 303 -33.29 -0.63 -26.52
C TYR A 303 -33.95 0.54 -27.24
N ILE A 304 -33.65 1.78 -26.81
CA ILE A 304 -34.17 3.00 -27.46
C ILE A 304 -33.70 3.08 -28.91
N SER A 305 -32.40 2.81 -29.17
CA SER A 305 -31.85 2.84 -30.52
C SER A 305 -32.53 1.81 -31.44
N ARG A 306 -32.75 0.59 -30.96
CA ARG A 306 -33.50 -0.42 -31.72
C ARG A 306 -34.94 0.00 -31.98
N MET A 307 -35.62 0.56 -30.97
CA MET A 307 -37.00 1.03 -31.11
C MET A 307 -37.07 2.18 -32.14
N GLN A 308 -36.11 3.08 -32.16
CA GLN A 308 -35.98 4.13 -33.17
C GLN A 308 -35.75 3.56 -34.57
N GLU A 309 -34.85 2.62 -34.72
CA GLU A 309 -34.60 1.94 -36.00
C GLU A 309 -35.84 1.21 -36.51
N ASP A 310 -36.51 0.44 -35.65
CA ASP A 310 -37.74 -0.26 -35.98
C ASP A 310 -38.90 0.70 -36.36
N THR A 311 -39.01 1.82 -35.64
CA THR A 311 -40.01 2.84 -35.90
C THR A 311 -39.74 3.58 -37.20
N LEU A 312 -38.51 4.03 -37.43
CA LEU A 312 -38.08 4.71 -38.64
C LEU A 312 -38.22 3.82 -39.87
N SER A 313 -37.88 2.52 -39.73
CA SER A 313 -38.04 1.55 -40.84
C SER A 313 -39.52 1.22 -41.15
N SER A 314 -40.42 1.45 -40.16
CA SER A 314 -41.85 1.20 -40.31
C SER A 314 -42.59 2.38 -41.02
N TYR A 315 -41.99 3.56 -41.05
CA TYR A 315 -42.55 4.71 -41.76
C TYR A 315 -41.84 4.85 -43.12
N PRO A 316 -42.47 4.44 -44.23
CA PRO A 316 -41.85 4.57 -45.56
C PRO A 316 -41.71 6.05 -45.92
N ILE A 317 -40.60 6.37 -46.55
CA ILE A 317 -40.44 7.68 -47.18
C ILE A 317 -41.36 7.72 -48.43
N THR A 318 -42.35 8.63 -48.39
CA THR A 318 -43.25 8.80 -49.51
C THR A 318 -42.76 9.98 -50.37
N ILE A 319 -42.61 9.73 -51.66
CA ILE A 319 -42.30 10.76 -52.68
C ILE A 319 -43.51 10.88 -53.57
N GLU A 320 -44.13 12.07 -53.52
CA GLU A 320 -45.33 12.37 -54.32
C GLU A 320 -44.95 13.08 -55.64
N ALA A 321 -45.84 12.99 -56.62
CA ALA A 321 -45.63 13.64 -57.94
C ALA A 321 -45.56 15.15 -57.84
N GLU A 322 -46.30 15.72 -56.87
CA GLU A 322 -46.32 17.14 -56.57
C GLU A 322 -45.96 17.34 -55.10
N SER A 323 -45.07 18.29 -54.87
CA SER A 323 -44.70 18.66 -53.47
C SER A 323 -44.75 20.17 -53.31
N VAL A 324 -45.22 20.60 -52.14
CA VAL A 324 -45.22 22.02 -51.76
C VAL A 324 -44.03 22.27 -50.84
N ASP A 325 -43.17 23.23 -51.15
CA ASP A 325 -42.08 23.61 -50.29
C ASP A 325 -42.63 24.42 -49.11
N MET A 326 -42.91 23.68 -48.00
CA MET A 326 -43.42 24.28 -46.78
C MET A 326 -42.45 25.28 -46.14
N THR A 327 -41.15 25.19 -46.42
CA THR A 327 -40.16 26.10 -45.84
C THR A 327 -40.23 27.47 -46.50
N SER A 328 -40.33 27.51 -47.79
CA SER A 328 -40.52 28.75 -48.58
C SER A 328 -41.92 29.36 -48.32
N LEU A 329 -42.91 28.49 -48.15
CA LEU A 329 -44.27 28.97 -47.79
C LEU A 329 -44.26 29.64 -46.40
N ILE A 330 -43.65 29.05 -45.39
CA ILE A 330 -43.53 29.64 -44.04
C ILE A 330 -42.68 30.93 -44.11
N ALA A 331 -41.63 30.96 -44.90
CA ALA A 331 -40.82 32.15 -45.06
C ALA A 331 -41.58 33.29 -45.76
N SER A 332 -42.40 33.00 -46.77
CA SER A 332 -43.23 34.00 -47.44
C SER A 332 -44.34 34.56 -46.53
N ILE A 333 -44.99 33.68 -45.71
CA ILE A 333 -45.97 34.13 -44.71
C ILE A 333 -45.30 34.99 -43.62
N ARG A 334 -44.06 34.70 -43.27
CA ARG A 334 -43.32 35.46 -42.27
C ARG A 334 -42.76 36.78 -42.80
N GLY A 335 -42.41 36.81 -44.09
CA GLY A 335 -41.95 37.98 -44.82
C GLY A 335 -43.09 38.95 -45.24
N SER A 336 -44.33 38.45 -45.33
CA SER A 336 -45.51 39.23 -45.65
C SER A 336 -46.19 39.92 -44.44
N ARG A 337 -45.50 39.94 -43.29
CA ARG A 337 -45.90 40.90 -42.23
C ARG A 337 -45.34 42.25 -42.61
N PRO A 338 -46.18 43.26 -42.91
CA PRO A 338 -45.71 44.63 -43.07
C PRO A 338 -45.07 45.01 -41.71
N ASP A 339 -43.76 45.23 -41.67
CA ASP A 339 -43.24 46.14 -40.66
C ASP A 339 -44.05 47.41 -40.71
N GLY A 340 -44.52 47.81 -39.51
CA GLY A 340 -45.51 48.91 -39.34
C GLY A 340 -45.15 50.26 -39.98
N ASP A 341 -45.11 50.31 -41.26
CA ASP A 341 -45.31 51.57 -41.95
C ASP A 341 -46.81 51.80 -42.00
N ASP A 342 -47.25 52.78 -41.19
CA ASP A 342 -48.56 53.35 -41.21
C ASP A 342 -48.84 53.79 -42.66
N ILE A 343 -49.45 52.91 -43.43
CA ILE A 343 -50.09 53.34 -44.70
C ILE A 343 -51.26 54.15 -44.27
N GLU A 344 -51.19 55.52 -44.38
CA GLU A 344 -52.27 56.41 -44.20
C GLU A 344 -53.40 56.07 -45.19
N HIS A 345 -54.41 55.39 -44.66
CA HIS A 345 -55.61 55.09 -45.42
C HIS A 345 -56.52 56.35 -45.45
N GLU A 346 -56.89 56.83 -46.60
CA GLU A 346 -57.84 57.93 -46.73
C GLU A 346 -59.20 57.53 -46.14
N ASP A 347 -59.71 58.33 -45.24
CA ASP A 347 -61.01 58.11 -44.63
C ASP A 347 -62.11 57.99 -45.70
N GLY A 348 -62.92 56.90 -45.57
CA GLY A 348 -64.06 56.67 -46.42
C GLY A 348 -63.87 55.72 -47.62
N LYS A 349 -62.67 55.09 -47.78
CA LYS A 349 -62.48 54.08 -48.79
C LYS A 349 -62.32 52.67 -48.16
N ILE A 350 -62.85 51.62 -48.82
CA ILE A 350 -62.72 50.23 -48.41
C ILE A 350 -61.52 49.62 -49.13
N TYR A 351 -60.56 49.22 -48.40
CA TYR A 351 -59.36 48.53 -48.92
C TYR A 351 -59.54 47.01 -48.82
N ALA A 352 -59.33 46.31 -49.94
CA ALA A 352 -59.32 44.83 -49.95
C ALA A 352 -58.03 44.31 -49.37
N ASN A 353 -58.14 43.42 -48.41
CA ASN A 353 -56.94 42.69 -47.87
C ASN A 353 -56.64 41.52 -48.80
N ASN A 354 -55.56 41.65 -49.55
CA ASN A 354 -55.17 40.69 -50.59
C ASN A 354 -54.32 39.53 -50.00
N ILE A 355 -54.18 39.40 -48.65
CA ILE A 355 -53.37 38.40 -48.04
C ILE A 355 -53.74 36.96 -48.49
N TYR A 356 -55.07 36.71 -48.60
CA TYR A 356 -55.51 35.39 -49.09
C TYR A 356 -55.15 35.12 -50.56
N THR A 357 -55.19 36.15 -51.39
CA THR A 357 -54.86 36.04 -52.83
C THR A 357 -53.33 35.81 -53.00
N GLU A 358 -52.53 36.52 -52.23
CA GLU A 358 -51.08 36.32 -52.22
C GLU A 358 -50.71 34.96 -51.66
N LEU A 359 -51.36 34.51 -50.58
CA LEU A 359 -51.12 33.19 -50.01
C LEU A 359 -51.48 32.10 -51.03
N VAL A 360 -52.63 32.18 -51.70
CA VAL A 360 -53.04 31.22 -52.70
C VAL A 360 -52.08 31.23 -53.95
N ASN A 361 -51.70 32.43 -54.39
CA ASN A 361 -50.76 32.54 -55.50
C ASN A 361 -49.37 32.02 -55.14
N THR A 362 -48.88 32.23 -53.94
CA THR A 362 -47.61 31.69 -53.43
C THR A 362 -47.72 30.17 -53.30
N MET A 363 -48.81 29.64 -52.77
CA MET A 363 -49.03 28.19 -52.71
C MET A 363 -49.01 27.55 -54.13
N LEU A 364 -49.68 28.18 -55.08
CA LEU A 364 -49.70 27.65 -56.45
C LEU A 364 -48.37 27.80 -57.18
N SER A 365 -47.59 28.81 -56.90
CA SER A 365 -46.28 29.04 -57.52
C SER A 365 -45.17 28.15 -56.91
N GLU A 366 -45.34 27.67 -55.72
CA GLU A 366 -44.36 26.84 -55.00
C GLU A 366 -44.65 25.31 -55.16
N ILE A 367 -45.64 24.92 -55.93
CA ILE A 367 -45.87 23.53 -56.30
C ILE A 367 -44.78 23.10 -57.25
N ARG A 368 -43.91 22.19 -56.77
CA ARG A 368 -42.86 21.57 -57.59
C ARG A 368 -43.31 20.19 -58.01
N SER A 369 -43.21 19.89 -59.32
CA SER A 369 -43.43 18.54 -59.82
C SER A 369 -42.14 17.74 -59.77
N ASN A 370 -42.21 16.54 -59.22
CA ASN A 370 -41.11 15.61 -59.19
C ASN A 370 -41.13 14.71 -60.42
N ASP A 371 -39.99 14.53 -61.06
CA ASP A 371 -39.86 13.58 -62.17
C ASP A 371 -39.75 12.15 -61.63
N LEU A 372 -40.89 11.59 -61.21
CA LEU A 372 -40.96 10.23 -60.70
C LEU A 372 -40.60 9.17 -61.76
N VAL A 373 -40.69 9.46 -63.06
CA VAL A 373 -40.33 8.55 -64.13
C VAL A 373 -38.80 8.38 -64.24
N ALA A 374 -38.08 9.49 -64.15
CA ALA A 374 -36.62 9.46 -64.09
C ALA A 374 -36.13 8.82 -62.79
N PHE A 375 -36.78 9.16 -61.67
CA PHE A 375 -36.42 8.61 -60.36
C PHE A 375 -36.66 7.08 -60.29
N LYS A 376 -37.77 6.61 -60.88
CA LYS A 376 -38.04 5.16 -61.00
C LYS A 376 -36.94 4.42 -61.76
N LYS A 377 -36.44 4.97 -62.86
CA LYS A 377 -35.36 4.38 -63.65
C LYS A 377 -34.08 4.25 -62.84
N ILE A 378 -33.77 5.21 -61.95
CA ILE A 378 -32.63 5.15 -61.06
C ILE A 378 -32.82 4.03 -59.99
N LEU A 379 -34.03 3.92 -59.44
CA LEU A 379 -34.32 2.91 -58.42
C LEU A 379 -34.37 1.46 -58.96
N ASP A 380 -34.80 1.31 -60.22
CA ASP A 380 -34.87 0.01 -60.90
C ASP A 380 -33.51 -0.47 -61.46
N ASP A 381 -32.47 0.38 -61.43
CA ASP A 381 -31.10 0.01 -61.79
C ASP A 381 -30.47 -0.80 -60.64
N PRO A 382 -30.00 -2.05 -60.86
CA PRO A 382 -29.38 -2.88 -59.83
C PRO A 382 -28.08 -2.27 -59.24
N ASP A 383 -27.38 -1.45 -59.99
CA ASP A 383 -26.10 -0.85 -59.62
C ASP A 383 -26.24 0.59 -59.06
N ASN A 384 -27.49 0.99 -58.72
CA ASN A 384 -27.71 2.33 -58.18
C ASN A 384 -27.15 2.54 -56.76
N GLU A 385 -26.71 3.77 -56.49
CA GLU A 385 -26.12 4.11 -55.16
C GLU A 385 -27.11 3.95 -53.99
N PHE A 386 -28.43 3.95 -54.23
CA PHE A 386 -29.48 3.83 -53.22
C PHE A 386 -29.79 2.39 -52.88
N ALA A 387 -29.41 1.39 -53.69
CA ALA A 387 -29.75 -0.02 -53.47
C ALA A 387 -29.35 -0.56 -52.13
N GLN A 388 -28.26 -0.06 -51.55
CA GLN A 388 -27.78 -0.47 -50.21
C GLN A 388 -28.58 0.11 -49.04
N TYR A 389 -29.36 1.18 -49.28
CA TYR A 389 -30.14 1.87 -48.24
C TYR A 389 -31.65 1.59 -48.31
N VAL A 390 -32.12 0.99 -49.39
CA VAL A 390 -33.54 0.75 -49.64
C VAL A 390 -33.85 -0.73 -49.54
N SER A 391 -34.69 -1.09 -48.57
CA SER A 391 -35.10 -2.49 -48.36
C SER A 391 -36.23 -2.93 -49.30
N SER A 392 -37.15 -2.04 -49.67
CA SER A 392 -38.22 -2.31 -50.63
C SER A 392 -38.79 -1.00 -51.20
N VAL A 393 -39.26 -1.03 -52.44
CA VAL A 393 -39.90 0.07 -53.13
C VAL A 393 -41.33 -0.31 -53.49
N LYS A 394 -42.28 0.56 -53.14
CA LYS A 394 -43.68 0.38 -53.54
C LYS A 394 -44.10 1.53 -54.41
N TYR A 395 -44.52 1.23 -55.62
CA TYR A 395 -45.07 2.20 -56.56
C TYR A 395 -46.59 2.25 -56.42
N THR A 396 -47.17 3.45 -56.26
CA THR A 396 -48.60 3.68 -56.24
C THR A 396 -48.95 4.57 -57.43
N TYR A 397 -49.88 4.16 -58.22
CA TYR A 397 -50.36 4.88 -59.39
C TYR A 397 -51.79 5.35 -59.13
N ASP A 398 -52.06 6.63 -59.36
CA ASP A 398 -53.40 7.18 -59.31
C ASP A 398 -54.06 6.91 -60.67
N ILE A 399 -54.93 5.92 -60.71
CA ILE A 399 -55.61 5.54 -61.96
C ILE A 399 -57.10 5.77 -61.76
N ASP A 400 -57.63 6.77 -62.46
CA ASP A 400 -59.09 6.99 -62.54
C ASP A 400 -59.73 5.92 -63.46
N LEU A 401 -60.36 4.98 -62.83
CA LEU A 401 -61.10 3.95 -63.55
C LEU A 401 -62.54 4.44 -63.82
N ASN A 402 -62.72 4.98 -64.99
CA ASN A 402 -64.08 5.32 -65.47
C ASN A 402 -64.74 4.07 -66.11
N VAL A 403 -65.67 3.48 -65.38
CA VAL A 403 -66.46 2.36 -65.94
C VAL A 403 -67.71 2.91 -66.57
N TYR A 404 -67.71 2.92 -67.90
CA TYR A 404 -68.94 3.23 -68.64
C TYR A 404 -69.79 1.96 -68.77
N ARG A 405 -71.10 2.08 -68.48
CA ARG A 405 -72.11 1.06 -68.66
C ARG A 405 -72.66 1.07 -70.06
#